data_73746fe414859ec6b5f073be4baf6842
#
_entry.id   73746fe414859ec6b5f073be4baf6842
#
_cell.length_a   1.000
_cell.length_b   1.000
_cell.length_c   1.000
_cell.angle_alpha   90.00
_cell.angle_beta   90.00
_cell.angle_gamma   90.00
#
_symmetry.space_group_name_H-M   'P 1'
#
loop_
_entity.id
_entity.type
_entity.pdbx_description
1 polymer ?
#
loop_
_entity_poly.entity_id
_entity_poly.type
_entity_poly.pdbx_seq_one_letter_code
_entity_poly.pdbx_strand_id
1 'polypeptide(L)'
;MNEEEILALLRLQKTPMIGDIIAKKLIAHVGSATNIFKEKKQILQKINGIGKLTIQNLFDSSNQRLAELEFQYIKKNKIKYSYFLDKDYPINLKHCIDAPILFFQDGTIDFSNDKIISIVGTRRMTNYGASFCEKLIDELAAYNPIIVSGFAYGIDICAHKRAIKNNLQTIAVLAHGLENTYPKAHKKYIHSVNKHGGFITEFFHNEAPQRENFLKRNRIVAGLSTATIVVESPSKGGSLVTADIANS
;
A
#
# COMPACT_ATOMS: atom_id res chain seq x y z
N MET A 1 3.93 19.61 -0.19
CA MET A 1 2.61 19.63 0.51
C MET A 1 2.78 20.32 1.87
N ASN A 2 1.82 21.17 2.33
CA ASN A 2 1.87 21.81 3.64
C ASN A 2 1.31 20.90 4.75
N GLU A 3 1.56 21.28 6.03
CA GLU A 3 1.15 20.45 7.19
C GLU A 3 -0.38 20.32 7.31
N GLU A 4 -1.16 21.37 6.98
CA GLU A 4 -2.62 21.32 7.02
C GLU A 4 -3.19 20.29 6.05
N GLU A 5 -2.63 20.20 4.84
CA GLU A 5 -3.08 19.25 3.82
C GLU A 5 -2.77 17.80 4.22
N ILE A 6 -1.58 17.56 4.80
CA ILE A 6 -1.22 16.22 5.31
C ILE A 6 -2.17 15.80 6.43
N LEU A 7 -2.42 16.67 7.40
CA LEU A 7 -3.36 16.40 8.50
C LEU A 7 -4.78 16.10 7.98
N ALA A 8 -5.24 16.86 6.98
CA ALA A 8 -6.53 16.64 6.35
C ALA A 8 -6.60 15.29 5.62
N LEU A 9 -5.56 14.89 4.90
CA LEU A 9 -5.45 13.58 4.25
C LEU A 9 -5.47 12.43 5.26
N LEU A 10 -4.68 12.53 6.32
CA LEU A 10 -4.67 11.55 7.40
C LEU A 10 -6.04 11.43 8.07
N ARG A 11 -6.72 12.55 8.31
CA ARG A 11 -8.07 12.58 8.85
C ARG A 11 -9.06 11.88 7.92
N LEU A 12 -9.01 12.14 6.60
CA LEU A 12 -9.83 11.44 5.61
C LEU A 12 -9.59 9.93 5.64
N GLN A 13 -8.33 9.51 5.66
CA GLN A 13 -7.94 8.10 5.63
C GLN A 13 -8.46 7.33 6.87
N LYS A 14 -8.65 8.01 8.01
CA LYS A 14 -9.20 7.43 9.25
C LYS A 14 -10.71 7.56 9.38
N THR A 15 -11.35 8.36 8.55
CA THR A 15 -12.79 8.55 8.64
C THR A 15 -13.54 7.28 8.22
N PRO A 16 -14.36 6.67 9.10
CA PRO A 16 -15.18 5.53 8.75
C PRO A 16 -16.10 5.82 7.56
N MET A 17 -16.31 4.83 6.68
CA MET A 17 -17.08 4.92 5.45
C MET A 17 -16.49 5.85 4.36
N ILE A 18 -15.31 6.41 4.56
CA ILE A 18 -14.57 7.12 3.53
C ILE A 18 -13.38 6.26 3.10
N GLY A 19 -13.57 5.51 2.02
CA GLY A 19 -12.47 4.84 1.32
C GLY A 19 -11.81 5.78 0.29
N ASP A 20 -10.73 5.32 -0.33
CA ASP A 20 -9.93 6.12 -1.26
C ASP A 20 -10.75 6.71 -2.43
N ILE A 21 -11.72 5.95 -2.95
CA ILE A 21 -12.60 6.42 -4.04
C ILE A 21 -13.43 7.62 -3.60
N ILE A 22 -14.02 7.56 -2.40
CA ILE A 22 -14.83 8.66 -1.86
C ILE A 22 -13.93 9.84 -1.50
N ALA A 23 -12.77 9.60 -0.91
CA ALA A 23 -11.81 10.63 -0.58
C ALA A 23 -11.33 11.38 -1.84
N LYS A 24 -11.00 10.67 -2.93
CA LYS A 24 -10.64 11.28 -4.22
C LYS A 24 -11.80 12.12 -4.79
N LYS A 25 -13.05 11.64 -4.73
CA LYS A 25 -14.22 12.42 -5.15
C LYS A 25 -14.39 13.70 -4.35
N LEU A 26 -14.24 13.64 -3.02
CA LEU A 26 -14.30 14.81 -2.16
C LEU A 26 -13.23 15.82 -2.53
N ILE A 27 -11.97 15.39 -2.64
CA ILE A 27 -10.82 16.23 -3.02
C ILE A 27 -11.05 16.87 -4.38
N ALA A 28 -11.49 16.11 -5.38
CA ALA A 28 -11.77 16.62 -6.71
C ALA A 28 -12.88 17.67 -6.74
N HIS A 29 -13.88 17.54 -5.85
CA HIS A 29 -15.00 18.48 -5.80
C HIS A 29 -14.63 19.84 -5.16
N VAL A 30 -13.79 19.84 -4.13
CA VAL A 30 -13.45 21.07 -3.37
C VAL A 30 -12.02 21.53 -3.57
N GLY A 31 -11.22 20.80 -4.37
CA GLY A 31 -9.86 21.17 -4.78
C GLY A 31 -8.73 20.70 -3.87
N SER A 32 -8.97 20.41 -2.59
CA SER A 32 -7.94 19.91 -1.65
C SER A 32 -8.57 19.17 -0.47
N ALA A 33 -7.77 18.37 0.26
CA ALA A 33 -8.25 17.72 1.47
C ALA A 33 -8.57 18.72 2.58
N THR A 34 -7.77 19.77 2.70
CA THR A 34 -8.02 20.87 3.69
C THR A 34 -9.36 21.56 3.43
N ASN A 35 -9.72 21.82 2.18
CA ASN A 35 -10.97 22.48 1.83
C ASN A 35 -12.20 21.65 2.22
N ILE A 36 -12.11 20.31 2.24
CA ILE A 36 -13.21 19.44 2.66
C ILE A 36 -13.69 19.80 4.07
N PHE A 37 -12.76 20.07 4.97
CA PHE A 37 -13.09 20.40 6.38
C PHE A 37 -13.50 21.84 6.59
N LYS A 38 -13.30 22.71 5.61
CA LYS A 38 -13.74 24.12 5.59
C LYS A 38 -15.09 24.29 4.86
N GLU A 39 -15.51 23.29 4.07
CA GLU A 39 -16.70 23.37 3.24
C GLU A 39 -17.98 23.11 4.06
N LYS A 40 -19.11 23.69 3.60
CA LYS A 40 -20.42 23.49 4.21
C LYS A 40 -20.89 22.04 4.04
N LYS A 41 -21.34 21.43 5.14
CA LYS A 41 -21.85 20.03 5.17
C LYS A 41 -22.90 19.76 4.09
N GLN A 42 -23.79 20.73 3.83
CA GLN A 42 -24.84 20.64 2.82
C GLN A 42 -24.30 20.55 1.38
N ILE A 43 -23.14 21.16 1.09
CA ILE A 43 -22.48 21.06 -0.21
C ILE A 43 -21.86 19.67 -0.38
N LEU A 44 -21.14 19.18 0.62
CA LEU A 44 -20.55 17.86 0.61
C LEU A 44 -21.60 16.75 0.48
N GLN A 45 -22.79 16.92 1.06
CA GLN A 45 -23.90 15.96 0.94
C GLN A 45 -24.47 15.82 -0.47
N LYS A 46 -24.23 16.80 -1.36
CA LYS A 46 -24.67 16.72 -2.77
C LYS A 46 -23.78 15.82 -3.60
N ILE A 47 -22.62 15.43 -3.09
CA ILE A 47 -21.68 14.55 -3.78
C ILE A 47 -22.22 13.12 -3.73
N ASN A 48 -22.33 12.48 -4.90
CA ASN A 48 -22.85 11.11 -5.01
C ASN A 48 -22.03 10.12 -4.15
N GLY A 49 -22.73 9.37 -3.30
CA GLY A 49 -22.14 8.41 -2.35
C GLY A 49 -21.87 9.00 -0.95
N ILE A 50 -22.19 10.27 -0.69
CA ILE A 50 -21.97 10.93 0.60
C ILE A 50 -23.31 11.17 1.31
N GLY A 51 -23.63 10.28 2.24
CA GLY A 51 -24.82 10.36 3.07
C GLY A 51 -24.62 11.15 4.38
N LYS A 52 -25.72 11.33 5.13
CA LYS A 52 -25.69 12.02 6.44
C LYS A 52 -24.70 11.39 7.41
N LEU A 53 -24.65 10.06 7.48
CA LEU A 53 -23.73 9.32 8.37
C LEU A 53 -22.27 9.55 7.98
N THR A 54 -21.95 9.53 6.67
CA THR A 54 -20.59 9.81 6.17
C THR A 54 -20.15 11.23 6.58
N ILE A 55 -21.05 12.22 6.48
CA ILE A 55 -20.77 13.58 6.93
C ILE A 55 -20.56 13.66 8.45
N GLN A 56 -21.37 12.95 9.22
CA GLN A 56 -21.20 12.89 10.67
C GLN A 56 -19.82 12.33 11.04
N ASN A 57 -19.43 11.21 10.42
CA ASN A 57 -18.11 10.61 10.62
C ASN A 57 -16.97 11.55 10.19
N LEU A 58 -17.12 12.24 9.06
CA LEU A 58 -16.12 13.18 8.52
C LEU A 58 -15.76 14.28 9.51
N PHE A 59 -16.76 14.79 10.25
CA PHE A 59 -16.57 15.87 11.21
C PHE A 59 -16.42 15.38 12.67
N ASP A 60 -16.24 14.08 12.88
CA ASP A 60 -15.91 13.54 14.20
C ASP A 60 -14.49 13.97 14.62
N SER A 61 -14.38 14.56 15.80
CA SER A 61 -13.09 15.06 16.35
C SER A 61 -12.12 13.93 16.70
N SER A 62 -12.59 12.71 16.92
CA SER A 62 -11.72 11.55 17.18
C SER A 62 -10.79 11.26 16.01
N ASN A 63 -11.27 11.41 14.75
CA ASN A 63 -10.46 11.22 13.56
C ASN A 63 -9.37 12.29 13.42
N GLN A 64 -9.62 13.50 13.85
CA GLN A 64 -8.61 14.56 13.89
C GLN A 64 -7.50 14.21 14.87
N ARG A 65 -7.83 13.77 16.08
CA ARG A 65 -6.84 13.36 17.08
C ARG A 65 -5.95 12.20 16.58
N LEU A 66 -6.55 11.21 15.90
CA LEU A 66 -5.78 10.11 15.31
C LEU A 66 -4.83 10.62 14.22
N ALA A 67 -5.28 11.54 13.36
CA ALA A 67 -4.45 12.16 12.34
C ALA A 67 -3.28 12.95 12.94
N GLU A 68 -3.49 13.70 14.01
CA GLU A 68 -2.45 14.45 14.72
C GLU A 68 -1.38 13.52 15.31
N LEU A 69 -1.79 12.40 15.92
CA LEU A 69 -0.85 11.39 16.44
C LEU A 69 -0.01 10.77 15.33
N GLU A 70 -0.64 10.40 14.20
CA GLU A 70 0.08 9.86 13.05
C GLU A 70 1.05 10.88 12.45
N PHE A 71 0.63 12.12 12.32
CA PHE A 71 1.47 13.20 11.82
C PHE A 71 2.71 13.43 12.71
N GLN A 72 2.55 13.41 14.03
CA GLN A 72 3.67 13.49 14.97
C GLN A 72 4.63 12.31 14.79
N TYR A 73 4.11 11.10 14.58
CA TYR A 73 4.92 9.93 14.31
C TYR A 73 5.73 10.08 13.02
N ILE A 74 5.07 10.52 11.93
CA ILE A 74 5.69 10.77 10.63
C ILE A 74 6.86 11.77 10.78
N LYS A 75 6.64 12.89 11.47
CA LYS A 75 7.67 13.91 11.69
C LYS A 75 8.83 13.39 12.53
N LYS A 76 8.53 12.75 13.65
CA LYS A 76 9.54 12.22 14.59
C LYS A 76 10.44 11.19 13.94
N ASN A 77 9.87 10.29 13.15
CA ASN A 77 10.59 9.16 12.54
C ASN A 77 11.03 9.44 11.09
N LYS A 78 10.78 10.65 10.56
CA LYS A 78 11.10 11.07 9.19
C LYS A 78 10.55 10.10 8.14
N ILE A 79 9.31 9.60 8.37
CA ILE A 79 8.65 8.68 7.47
C ILE A 79 8.34 9.38 6.15
N LYS A 80 8.74 8.79 5.04
CA LYS A 80 8.36 9.25 3.72
C LYS A 80 6.91 8.84 3.44
N TYR A 81 6.23 9.63 2.65
CA TYR A 81 4.86 9.34 2.18
C TYR A 81 4.69 9.81 0.75
N SER A 82 3.77 9.17 0.03
CA SER A 82 3.36 9.56 -1.32
C SER A 82 1.88 9.87 -1.36
N TYR A 83 1.52 11.00 -1.94
CA TYR A 83 0.17 11.48 -2.14
C TYR A 83 -0.26 11.28 -3.59
N PHE A 84 -1.48 10.85 -3.85
CA PHE A 84 -1.93 10.43 -5.19
C PHE A 84 -1.89 11.54 -6.27
N LEU A 85 -1.81 12.80 -5.88
CA LEU A 85 -1.64 13.94 -6.80
C LEU A 85 -0.19 14.38 -6.97
N ASP A 86 0.76 13.81 -6.22
CA ASP A 86 2.18 14.11 -6.38
C ASP A 86 2.70 13.55 -7.72
N LYS A 87 3.73 14.20 -8.27
CA LYS A 87 4.31 13.81 -9.56
C LYS A 87 5.04 12.47 -9.51
N ASP A 88 5.61 12.16 -8.35
CA ASP A 88 6.38 10.96 -8.04
C ASP A 88 5.52 9.79 -7.51
N TYR A 89 4.19 9.98 -7.47
CA TYR A 89 3.29 8.87 -7.15
C TYR A 89 3.36 7.80 -8.25
N PRO A 90 3.47 6.48 -7.90
CA PRO A 90 3.68 5.41 -8.88
C PRO A 90 2.64 5.42 -10.00
N ILE A 91 3.13 5.47 -11.26
CA ILE A 91 2.25 5.70 -12.42
C ILE A 91 1.19 4.61 -12.59
N ASN A 92 1.58 3.34 -12.43
CA ASN A 92 0.62 2.23 -12.54
C ASN A 92 -0.47 2.34 -11.47
N LEU A 93 -0.09 2.64 -10.23
CA LEU A 93 -1.03 2.80 -9.13
C LEU A 93 -1.96 4.02 -9.34
N LYS A 94 -1.47 5.05 -10.03
CA LYS A 94 -2.25 6.26 -10.35
C LYS A 94 -3.45 5.95 -11.27
N HIS A 95 -3.35 4.91 -12.10
CA HIS A 95 -4.45 4.46 -12.96
C HIS A 95 -5.52 3.65 -12.21
N CYS A 96 -5.24 3.17 -11.01
CA CYS A 96 -6.21 2.42 -10.22
C CYS A 96 -7.18 3.36 -9.50
N ILE A 97 -8.48 3.17 -9.72
CA ILE A 97 -9.52 4.01 -9.12
C ILE A 97 -9.49 3.99 -7.59
N ASP A 98 -9.17 2.84 -7.02
CA ASP A 98 -9.11 2.57 -5.58
C ASP A 98 -7.70 2.68 -4.98
N ALA A 99 -6.73 3.19 -5.75
CA ALA A 99 -5.39 3.45 -5.23
C ALA A 99 -5.43 4.34 -3.98
N PRO A 100 -4.55 4.09 -2.98
CA PRO A 100 -4.55 4.86 -1.74
C PRO A 100 -4.31 6.35 -2.01
N ILE A 101 -5.06 7.22 -1.33
CA ILE A 101 -4.83 8.67 -1.41
C ILE A 101 -3.47 9.04 -0.82
N LEU A 102 -3.01 8.28 0.16
CA LEU A 102 -1.72 8.46 0.83
C LEU A 102 -1.20 7.09 1.24
N PHE A 103 0.09 6.84 1.05
CA PHE A 103 0.79 5.69 1.64
C PHE A 103 2.15 6.10 2.20
N PHE A 104 2.60 5.35 3.19
CA PHE A 104 3.85 5.56 3.91
C PHE A 104 4.94 4.64 3.37
N GLN A 105 6.20 5.07 3.49
CA GLN A 105 7.37 4.36 2.99
C GLN A 105 8.47 4.27 4.05
N ASP A 106 9.10 3.10 4.14
CA ASP A 106 10.33 2.88 4.90
C ASP A 106 11.36 2.19 4.01
N GLY A 107 12.56 2.76 3.92
CA GLY A 107 13.64 2.30 3.04
C GLY A 107 14.00 3.30 1.93
N THR A 108 14.71 2.80 0.91
CA THR A 108 15.22 3.59 -0.22
C THR A 108 14.53 3.18 -1.52
N ILE A 109 13.21 3.45 -1.61
CA ILE A 109 12.40 3.06 -2.75
C ILE A 109 12.53 4.08 -3.87
N ASP A 110 12.77 3.60 -5.08
CA ASP A 110 12.77 4.36 -6.32
C ASP A 110 11.70 3.78 -7.27
N PHE A 111 10.71 4.58 -7.65
CA PHE A 111 9.64 4.22 -8.57
C PHE A 111 9.90 4.65 -10.02
N SER A 112 11.11 5.12 -10.34
CA SER A 112 11.44 5.59 -11.69
C SER A 112 11.52 4.46 -12.73
N ASN A 113 11.70 3.21 -12.28
CA ASN A 113 11.69 2.04 -13.15
C ASN A 113 10.24 1.57 -13.37
N ASP A 114 9.81 1.49 -14.63
CA ASP A 114 8.48 1.06 -15.06
C ASP A 114 8.29 -0.47 -15.08
N LYS A 115 9.38 -1.22 -14.99
CA LYS A 115 9.34 -2.69 -14.95
C LYS A 115 9.09 -3.19 -13.53
N ILE A 116 7.86 -3.12 -13.08
CA ILE A 116 7.46 -3.57 -11.75
C ILE A 116 6.69 -4.87 -11.87
N ILE A 117 7.17 -5.93 -11.24
CA ILE A 117 6.56 -7.27 -11.30
C ILE A 117 6.16 -7.70 -9.88
N SER A 118 4.88 -7.98 -9.68
CA SER A 118 4.44 -8.62 -8.45
C SER A 118 4.53 -10.14 -8.54
N ILE A 119 5.12 -10.75 -7.51
CA ILE A 119 5.23 -12.20 -7.36
C ILE A 119 4.50 -12.59 -6.08
N VAL A 120 3.42 -13.33 -6.23
CA VAL A 120 2.56 -13.75 -5.12
C VAL A 120 2.31 -15.24 -5.15
N GLY A 121 1.87 -15.81 -4.02
CA GLY A 121 1.56 -17.21 -3.98
C GLY A 121 1.14 -17.71 -2.60
N THR A 122 1.15 -19.04 -2.45
CA THR A 122 0.79 -19.71 -1.21
C THR A 122 1.76 -19.37 -0.07
N ARG A 123 1.21 -19.30 1.14
CA ARG A 123 2.02 -19.22 2.37
C ARG A 123 2.73 -20.52 2.74
N ARG A 124 2.31 -21.64 2.13
CA ARG A 124 2.86 -22.99 2.31
C ARG A 124 3.37 -23.50 0.97
N MET A 125 4.44 -22.87 0.47
CA MET A 125 5.04 -23.25 -0.80
C MET A 125 5.66 -24.64 -0.72
N THR A 126 5.57 -25.37 -1.85
CA THR A 126 6.30 -26.62 -2.05
C THR A 126 7.76 -26.35 -2.43
N ASN A 127 8.60 -27.39 -2.40
CA ASN A 127 9.96 -27.27 -2.90
C ASN A 127 9.99 -26.90 -4.40
N TYR A 128 9.01 -27.38 -5.17
CA TYR A 128 8.85 -27.02 -6.57
C TYR A 128 8.52 -25.53 -6.72
N GLY A 129 7.53 -25.02 -5.97
CA GLY A 129 7.16 -23.61 -5.98
C GLY A 129 8.31 -22.70 -5.57
N ALA A 130 9.10 -23.10 -4.57
CA ALA A 130 10.31 -22.37 -4.16
C ALA A 130 11.34 -22.32 -5.30
N SER A 131 11.69 -23.47 -5.87
CA SER A 131 12.67 -23.56 -6.97
C SER A 131 12.21 -22.78 -8.20
N PHE A 132 10.94 -22.86 -8.55
CA PHE A 132 10.36 -22.11 -9.66
C PHE A 132 10.43 -20.59 -9.41
N CYS A 133 10.05 -20.12 -8.21
CA CYS A 133 10.13 -18.70 -7.85
C CYS A 133 11.57 -18.18 -7.95
N GLU A 134 12.54 -18.95 -7.45
CA GLU A 134 13.94 -18.57 -7.49
C GLU A 134 14.47 -18.49 -8.93
N LYS A 135 14.21 -19.52 -9.74
CA LYS A 135 14.63 -19.56 -11.15
C LYS A 135 14.00 -18.42 -11.96
N LEU A 136 12.71 -18.18 -11.77
CA LEU A 136 11.99 -17.08 -12.41
C LEU A 136 12.67 -15.74 -12.15
N ILE A 137 12.99 -15.42 -10.89
CA ILE A 137 13.62 -14.15 -10.54
C ILE A 137 15.05 -14.07 -11.07
N ASP A 138 15.81 -15.19 -11.11
CA ASP A 138 17.14 -15.24 -11.71
C ASP A 138 17.10 -14.87 -13.20
N GLU A 139 16.14 -15.42 -13.94
CA GLU A 139 15.95 -15.12 -15.37
C GLU A 139 15.48 -13.69 -15.60
N LEU A 140 14.58 -13.18 -14.73
CA LEU A 140 14.11 -11.80 -14.78
C LEU A 140 15.21 -10.78 -14.45
N ALA A 141 16.25 -11.16 -13.71
CA ALA A 141 17.30 -10.24 -13.26
C ALA A 141 18.00 -9.51 -14.43
N ALA A 142 18.12 -10.16 -15.59
CA ALA A 142 18.67 -9.52 -16.80
C ALA A 142 17.90 -8.25 -17.25
N TYR A 143 16.63 -8.13 -16.86
CA TYR A 143 15.76 -6.98 -17.20
C TYR A 143 15.71 -5.93 -16.10
N ASN A 144 16.38 -6.18 -14.96
CA ASN A 144 16.41 -5.30 -13.78
C ASN A 144 15.03 -4.83 -13.30
N PRO A 145 14.04 -5.73 -13.09
CA PRO A 145 12.72 -5.31 -12.61
C PRO A 145 12.73 -4.99 -11.12
N ILE A 146 11.75 -4.21 -10.68
CA ILE A 146 11.38 -4.09 -9.26
C ILE A 146 10.49 -5.27 -8.91
N ILE A 147 10.83 -6.02 -7.86
CA ILE A 147 10.02 -7.14 -7.38
C ILE A 147 9.12 -6.67 -6.24
N VAL A 148 7.81 -6.77 -6.43
CA VAL A 148 6.79 -6.40 -5.43
C VAL A 148 6.14 -7.66 -4.87
N SER A 149 5.94 -7.71 -3.55
CA SER A 149 5.18 -8.77 -2.89
C SER A 149 4.64 -8.33 -1.52
N GLY A 150 3.98 -9.24 -0.82
CA GLY A 150 3.24 -8.92 0.41
C GLY A 150 3.97 -9.20 1.73
N PHE A 151 5.22 -9.61 1.71
CA PHE A 151 6.01 -9.96 2.90
C PHE A 151 5.44 -11.12 3.75
N ALA A 152 4.51 -11.93 3.20
CA ALA A 152 3.94 -13.08 3.87
C ALA A 152 4.89 -14.29 3.84
N TYR A 153 4.53 -15.38 4.57
CA TYR A 153 5.22 -16.67 4.45
C TYR A 153 5.15 -17.20 3.00
N GLY A 154 6.01 -18.17 2.68
CA GLY A 154 6.00 -18.89 1.41
C GLY A 154 6.57 -18.06 0.26
N ILE A 155 5.80 -17.94 -0.82
CA ILE A 155 6.26 -17.33 -2.07
C ILE A 155 6.67 -15.86 -1.87
N ASP A 156 5.96 -15.08 -1.09
CA ASP A 156 6.26 -13.65 -0.89
C ASP A 156 7.69 -13.46 -0.35
N ILE A 157 8.03 -14.12 0.76
CA ILE A 157 9.37 -13.99 1.34
C ILE A 157 10.45 -14.66 0.47
N CYS A 158 10.12 -15.71 -0.27
CA CYS A 158 11.02 -16.32 -1.24
C CYS A 158 11.39 -15.32 -2.34
N ALA A 159 10.39 -14.61 -2.87
CA ALA A 159 10.59 -13.58 -3.88
C ALA A 159 11.50 -12.45 -3.40
N HIS A 160 11.23 -11.89 -2.21
CA HIS A 160 12.08 -10.83 -1.63
C HIS A 160 13.53 -11.29 -1.46
N LYS A 161 13.74 -12.46 -0.89
CA LYS A 161 15.10 -13.04 -0.70
C LYS A 161 15.84 -13.22 -2.01
N ARG A 162 15.16 -13.72 -3.04
CA ARG A 162 15.79 -13.95 -4.34
C ARG A 162 16.08 -12.65 -5.08
N ALA A 163 15.17 -11.67 -5.00
CA ALA A 163 15.40 -10.34 -5.53
C ALA A 163 16.66 -9.70 -4.92
N ILE A 164 16.77 -9.73 -3.59
CA ILE A 164 17.96 -9.24 -2.87
C ILE A 164 19.24 -9.94 -3.31
N LYS A 165 19.21 -11.29 -3.48
CA LYS A 165 20.36 -12.05 -3.94
C LYS A 165 20.82 -11.64 -5.35
N ASN A 166 19.89 -11.20 -6.19
CA ASN A 166 20.16 -10.71 -7.54
C ASN A 166 20.39 -9.19 -7.60
N ASN A 167 20.54 -8.50 -6.45
CA ASN A 167 20.66 -7.04 -6.34
C ASN A 167 19.51 -6.27 -7.00
N LEU A 168 18.33 -6.87 -7.11
CA LEU A 168 17.12 -6.21 -7.60
C LEU A 168 16.46 -5.41 -6.48
N GLN A 169 15.87 -4.27 -6.83
CA GLN A 169 15.01 -3.58 -5.89
C GLN A 169 13.79 -4.43 -5.56
N THR A 170 13.43 -4.45 -4.26
CA THR A 170 12.24 -5.18 -3.83
C THR A 170 11.39 -4.35 -2.89
N ILE A 171 10.08 -4.34 -3.11
CA ILE A 171 9.11 -3.55 -2.34
C ILE A 171 8.15 -4.50 -1.64
N ALA A 172 8.15 -4.45 -0.33
CA ALA A 172 7.21 -5.20 0.50
C ALA A 172 5.99 -4.33 0.84
N VAL A 173 4.82 -4.70 0.36
CA VAL A 173 3.57 -4.01 0.70
C VAL A 173 3.00 -4.64 1.96
N LEU A 174 2.79 -3.84 3.02
CA LEU A 174 2.35 -4.35 4.32
C LEU A 174 0.83 -4.23 4.49
N ALA A 175 0.25 -5.13 5.28
CA ALA A 175 -1.15 -5.12 5.70
C ALA A 175 -1.32 -4.60 7.14
N HIS A 176 -0.39 -3.78 7.59
CA HIS A 176 -0.32 -3.21 8.94
C HIS A 176 0.60 -1.98 8.94
N GLY A 177 0.61 -1.24 10.04
CA GLY A 177 1.48 -0.08 10.20
C GLY A 177 2.96 -0.44 10.36
N LEU A 178 3.84 0.54 10.12
CA LEU A 178 5.30 0.36 10.07
C LEU A 178 5.93 -0.06 11.41
N GLU A 179 5.30 0.20 12.54
CA GLU A 179 5.78 -0.27 13.85
C GLU A 179 5.61 -1.77 14.07
N ASN A 180 4.74 -2.39 13.28
CA ASN A 180 4.45 -3.81 13.41
C ASN A 180 5.35 -4.63 12.47
N THR A 181 5.59 -5.88 12.85
CA THR A 181 6.23 -6.86 11.99
C THR A 181 5.39 -8.11 11.93
N TYR A 182 4.85 -8.41 10.76
CA TYR A 182 4.11 -9.64 10.53
C TYR A 182 4.51 -10.27 9.19
N PRO A 183 4.87 -11.55 9.21
CA PRO A 183 5.04 -12.42 10.37
C PRO A 183 6.24 -12.03 11.24
N LYS A 184 6.17 -12.25 12.57
CA LYS A 184 7.29 -11.92 13.49
C LYS A 184 8.62 -12.60 13.10
N ALA A 185 8.55 -13.81 12.51
CA ALA A 185 9.73 -14.54 12.03
C ALA A 185 10.48 -13.80 10.91
N HIS A 186 9.83 -12.86 10.20
CA HIS A 186 10.46 -12.08 9.13
C HIS A 186 11.22 -10.84 9.61
N LYS A 187 11.22 -10.54 10.93
CA LYS A 187 11.99 -9.42 11.51
C LYS A 187 13.47 -9.42 11.05
N LYS A 188 14.06 -10.59 10.91
CA LYS A 188 15.45 -10.76 10.45
C LYS A 188 15.71 -10.29 9.00
N TYR A 189 14.67 -10.10 8.18
CA TYR A 189 14.80 -9.67 6.78
C TYR A 189 14.60 -8.17 6.59
N ILE A 190 14.09 -7.45 7.60
CA ILE A 190 13.75 -6.03 7.50
C ILE A 190 14.93 -5.20 7.00
N HIS A 191 16.09 -5.34 7.65
CA HIS A 191 17.30 -4.59 7.25
C HIS A 191 17.69 -4.85 5.79
N SER A 192 17.64 -6.11 5.34
CA SER A 192 18.01 -6.46 3.97
C SER A 192 17.01 -5.91 2.95
N VAL A 193 15.70 -5.94 3.25
CA VAL A 193 14.67 -5.37 2.39
C VAL A 193 14.82 -3.86 2.29
N ASN A 194 15.02 -3.15 3.41
CA ASN A 194 15.24 -1.70 3.42
C ASN A 194 16.47 -1.25 2.65
N LYS A 195 17.53 -2.08 2.66
CA LYS A 195 18.75 -1.80 1.89
C LYS A 195 18.55 -1.95 0.37
N HIS A 196 17.61 -2.80 -0.08
CA HIS A 196 17.38 -3.09 -1.49
C HIS A 196 16.01 -2.59 -1.99
N GLY A 197 15.44 -1.58 -1.36
CA GLY A 197 14.14 -1.03 -1.65
C GLY A 197 13.42 -0.63 -0.38
N GLY A 198 12.43 -1.42 0.08
CA GLY A 198 11.78 -1.09 1.34
C GLY A 198 10.36 -1.60 1.49
N PHE A 199 9.65 -0.94 2.37
CA PHE A 199 8.28 -1.25 2.76
C PHE A 199 7.36 -0.10 2.39
N ILE A 200 6.14 -0.43 1.96
CA ILE A 200 5.05 0.54 1.81
C ILE A 200 3.80 0.05 2.52
N THR A 201 3.03 0.98 3.05
CA THR A 201 1.75 0.70 3.70
C THR A 201 0.80 1.89 3.64
N GLU A 202 -0.50 1.62 3.54
CA GLU A 202 -1.55 2.62 3.71
C GLU A 202 -2.07 2.70 5.15
N PHE A 203 -1.61 1.83 6.05
CA PHE A 203 -2.07 1.74 7.43
C PHE A 203 -1.23 2.63 8.35
N PHE A 204 -1.86 3.24 9.35
CA PHE A 204 -1.17 4.07 10.34
C PHE A 204 -0.16 3.24 11.11
N HIS A 205 0.90 3.89 11.61
CA HIS A 205 2.09 3.25 12.20
C HIS A 205 1.78 2.12 13.18
N ASN A 206 0.79 2.28 14.05
CA ASN A 206 0.43 1.34 15.12
C ASN A 206 -0.66 0.33 14.75
N GLU A 207 -1.22 0.38 13.53
CA GLU A 207 -2.27 -0.55 13.13
C GLU A 207 -1.75 -1.99 13.07
N ALA A 208 -2.38 -2.85 13.86
CA ALA A 208 -2.06 -4.27 13.88
C ALA A 208 -2.51 -4.99 12.61
N PRO A 209 -1.87 -6.12 12.23
CA PRO A 209 -2.30 -6.92 11.11
C PRO A 209 -3.68 -7.54 11.41
N GLN A 210 -4.66 -7.26 10.56
CA GLN A 210 -6.02 -7.81 10.60
C GLN A 210 -6.33 -8.51 9.29
N ARG A 211 -7.23 -9.51 9.31
CA ARG A 211 -7.53 -10.33 8.13
C ARG A 211 -7.98 -9.48 6.93
N GLU A 212 -8.82 -8.50 7.18
CA GLU A 212 -9.38 -7.60 6.17
C GLU A 212 -8.29 -6.76 5.51
N ASN A 213 -7.27 -6.34 6.27
CA ASN A 213 -6.16 -5.54 5.78
C ASN A 213 -5.31 -6.27 4.72
N PHE A 214 -5.20 -7.61 4.83
CA PHE A 214 -4.47 -8.40 3.81
C PHE A 214 -5.20 -8.37 2.47
N LEU A 215 -6.53 -8.45 2.47
CA LEU A 215 -7.32 -8.36 1.25
C LEU A 215 -7.25 -6.94 0.66
N LYS A 216 -7.43 -5.93 1.53
CA LYS A 216 -7.35 -4.52 1.14
C LYS A 216 -5.99 -4.17 0.54
N ARG A 217 -4.89 -4.62 1.13
CA ARG A 217 -3.54 -4.39 0.67
C ARG A 217 -3.24 -4.99 -0.72
N ASN A 218 -3.85 -6.13 -1.07
CA ASN A 218 -3.55 -6.84 -2.32
C ASN A 218 -3.76 -5.97 -3.56
N ARG A 219 -4.71 -5.01 -3.53
CA ARG A 219 -4.90 -4.04 -4.62
C ARG A 219 -3.68 -3.15 -4.87
N ILE A 220 -2.90 -2.86 -3.82
CA ILE A 220 -1.68 -2.07 -3.95
C ILE A 220 -0.58 -2.92 -4.57
N VAL A 221 -0.48 -4.22 -4.22
CA VAL A 221 0.46 -5.16 -4.85
C VAL A 221 0.18 -5.27 -6.34
N ALA A 222 -1.08 -5.49 -6.72
CA ALA A 222 -1.50 -5.58 -8.12
C ALA A 222 -1.32 -4.24 -8.85
N GLY A 223 -1.84 -3.15 -8.26
CA GLY A 223 -1.87 -1.83 -8.90
C GLY A 223 -0.51 -1.15 -9.07
N LEU A 224 0.50 -1.52 -8.27
CA LEU A 224 1.88 -1.06 -8.49
C LEU A 224 2.51 -1.70 -9.73
N SER A 225 2.06 -2.89 -10.12
CA SER A 225 2.83 -3.79 -10.98
C SER A 225 2.35 -3.74 -12.42
N THR A 226 3.29 -3.82 -13.35
CA THR A 226 3.02 -3.99 -14.78
C THR A 226 2.50 -5.41 -15.07
N ALA A 227 2.94 -6.39 -14.27
CA ALA A 227 2.51 -7.77 -14.35
C ALA A 227 2.43 -8.41 -12.96
N THR A 228 1.47 -9.31 -12.77
CA THR A 228 1.30 -10.12 -11.56
C THR A 228 1.50 -11.59 -11.88
N ILE A 229 2.44 -12.24 -11.20
CA ILE A 229 2.75 -13.66 -11.36
C ILE A 229 2.33 -14.42 -10.12
N VAL A 230 1.44 -15.40 -10.29
CA VAL A 230 1.05 -16.35 -9.22
C VAL A 230 1.88 -17.62 -9.40
N VAL A 231 2.84 -17.83 -8.51
CA VAL A 231 3.75 -18.98 -8.59
C VAL A 231 3.07 -20.28 -8.17
N GLU A 232 2.36 -20.26 -7.06
CA GLU A 232 1.68 -21.44 -6.52
C GLU A 232 0.49 -20.97 -5.66
N SER A 233 -0.69 -21.53 -5.87
CA SER A 233 -1.87 -21.19 -5.08
C SER A 233 -2.83 -22.36 -4.96
N PRO A 234 -3.46 -22.57 -3.79
CA PRO A 234 -4.63 -23.42 -3.72
C PRO A 234 -5.81 -22.76 -4.46
N SER A 235 -6.81 -23.56 -4.86
CA SER A 235 -7.98 -23.11 -5.65
C SER A 235 -8.80 -21.95 -5.04
N LYS A 236 -8.66 -21.72 -3.74
CA LYS A 236 -9.28 -20.59 -2.99
C LYS A 236 -8.21 -19.78 -2.25
N GLY A 237 -7.04 -19.58 -2.85
CA GLY A 237 -5.92 -18.86 -2.24
C GLY A 237 -6.07 -17.34 -2.35
N GLY A 238 -5.58 -16.60 -1.34
CA GLY A 238 -5.56 -15.13 -1.36
C GLY A 238 -4.70 -14.53 -2.48
N SER A 239 -3.75 -15.30 -3.03
CA SER A 239 -2.95 -14.89 -4.20
C SER A 239 -3.79 -14.82 -5.49
N LEU A 240 -4.83 -15.65 -5.62
CA LEU A 240 -5.77 -15.56 -6.75
C LEU A 240 -6.60 -14.27 -6.68
N VAL A 241 -6.95 -13.80 -5.48
CA VAL A 241 -7.61 -12.49 -5.33
C VAL A 241 -6.72 -11.36 -5.87
N THR A 242 -5.40 -11.44 -5.66
CA THR A 242 -4.46 -10.46 -6.23
C THR A 242 -4.43 -10.53 -7.76
N ALA A 243 -4.48 -11.75 -8.32
CA ALA A 243 -4.54 -11.93 -9.78
C ALA A 243 -5.86 -11.40 -10.37
N ASP A 244 -6.99 -11.66 -9.71
CA ASP A 244 -8.30 -11.15 -10.14
C ASP A 244 -8.32 -9.61 -10.16
N ILE A 245 -7.74 -8.97 -9.13
CA ILE A 245 -7.59 -7.51 -9.09
C ILE A 245 -6.70 -7.01 -10.22
N ALA A 246 -5.61 -7.72 -10.53
CA ALA A 246 -4.68 -7.32 -11.60
C ALA A 246 -5.32 -7.42 -13.00
N ASN A 247 -6.39 -8.20 -13.16
CA ASN A 247 -7.12 -8.37 -14.42
C ASN A 247 -8.35 -7.45 -14.54
N SER A 248 -8.71 -6.71 -13.51
CA SER A 248 -9.88 -5.81 -13.49
C SER A 248 -9.53 -4.38 -13.86
#